data_371f4a659ac91abb30efbf22f3c2e34b
#
_entry.id   371f4a659ac91abb30efbf22f3c2e34b
#
_cell.length_a   1.000
_cell.length_b   1.000
_cell.length_c   1.000
_cell.angle_alpha   90.00
_cell.angle_beta   90.00
_cell.angle_gamma   90.00
#
_symmetry.space_group_name_H-M   'P 1'
#
loop_
_entity.id
_entity.type
_entity.pdbx_description
1 polymer ?
#
loop_
_entity_poly.entity_id
_entity_poly.type
_entity_poly.pdbx_seq_one_letter_code
_entity_poly.pdbx_strand_id
1 'polypeptide(L)'
;MADSGYACIRLLAACRRFLPKPVTFVTRLRLDAALYEPAPPRKPKQIGRPRLKGKRLPTLAAVADDPGIIWTPVAVADWYGKGERIVEVASATALWYHTGLPPVPLRWVLVRDPQGEFAPQALLCTDLGAEPARILSWFVLRWKMEVTFQEARRHLGVETQRQWSELAIRRTTPALLGSVLDRHALRPSTNGAGLRDAPAGGVVPQSPPDLL
;
A
#
# COMPACT_ATOMS: atom_id res chain seq x y z
N MET A 1 -2.11 -5.33 -6.38
CA MET A 1 -0.80 -5.02 -5.78
C MET A 1 0.29 -5.31 -6.79
N ALA A 2 1.36 -4.55 -6.73
CA ALA A 2 2.39 -4.62 -7.75
C ALA A 2 3.78 -4.55 -7.10
N ASP A 3 4.77 -5.16 -7.75
CA ASP A 3 6.17 -5.03 -7.37
C ASP A 3 6.68 -3.60 -7.65
N SER A 4 7.85 -3.24 -7.09
CA SER A 4 8.47 -1.90 -7.25
C SER A 4 8.65 -1.47 -8.71
N GLY A 5 8.80 -2.43 -9.64
CA GLY A 5 8.83 -2.17 -11.08
C GLY A 5 7.55 -1.55 -11.64
N TYR A 6 6.42 -1.71 -10.97
CA TYR A 6 5.14 -1.09 -11.35
C TYR A 6 4.95 0.32 -10.80
N ALA A 7 5.87 0.83 -9.97
CA ALA A 7 5.92 2.23 -9.58
C ALA A 7 6.37 3.09 -10.78
N CYS A 8 5.56 3.14 -11.82
CA CYS A 8 5.83 3.83 -13.07
C CYS A 8 4.73 4.86 -13.35
N ILE A 9 5.09 6.14 -13.41
CA ILE A 9 4.14 7.25 -13.63
C ILE A 9 3.33 7.03 -14.92
N ARG A 10 3.95 6.54 -16.00
CA ARG A 10 3.26 6.28 -17.27
C ARG A 10 2.14 5.25 -17.10
N LEU A 11 2.42 4.14 -16.41
CA LEU A 11 1.45 3.10 -16.14
C LEU A 11 0.29 3.64 -15.30
N LEU A 12 0.60 4.29 -14.18
CA LEU A 12 -0.42 4.82 -13.27
C LEU A 12 -1.29 5.88 -13.93
N ALA A 13 -0.69 6.78 -14.73
CA ALA A 13 -1.43 7.78 -15.51
C ALA A 13 -2.31 7.14 -16.59
N ALA A 14 -1.81 6.11 -17.28
CA ALA A 14 -2.57 5.39 -18.30
C ALA A 14 -3.76 4.65 -17.67
N CYS A 15 -3.57 3.92 -16.57
CA CYS A 15 -4.64 3.24 -15.87
C CYS A 15 -5.73 4.21 -15.40
N ARG A 16 -5.33 5.37 -14.89
CA ARG A 16 -6.29 6.41 -14.49
C ARG A 16 -7.10 6.98 -15.67
N ARG A 17 -6.47 7.08 -16.85
CA ARG A 17 -7.08 7.69 -18.03
C ARG A 17 -7.97 6.73 -18.81
N PHE A 18 -7.54 5.47 -18.97
CA PHE A 18 -8.14 4.55 -19.92
C PHE A 18 -9.03 3.47 -19.27
N LEU A 19 -8.92 3.23 -17.96
CA LEU A 19 -9.78 2.26 -17.29
C LEU A 19 -11.14 2.89 -16.95
N PRO A 20 -12.25 2.21 -17.24
CA PRO A 20 -13.62 2.71 -16.98
C PRO A 20 -13.89 2.81 -15.47
N LYS A 21 -13.22 2.01 -14.67
CA LYS A 21 -13.24 2.08 -13.20
C LYS A 21 -11.81 2.29 -12.70
N PRO A 22 -11.59 3.22 -11.77
CA PRO A 22 -10.27 3.42 -11.20
C PRO A 22 -9.80 2.17 -10.48
N VAL A 23 -8.61 1.70 -10.83
CA VAL A 23 -7.94 0.59 -10.15
C VAL A 23 -7.02 1.17 -9.10
N THR A 24 -7.12 0.67 -7.87
CA THR A 24 -6.22 1.04 -6.79
C THR A 24 -4.91 0.29 -6.91
N PHE A 25 -3.82 1.03 -7.09
CA PHE A 25 -2.47 0.50 -7.08
C PHE A 25 -1.82 0.75 -5.72
N VAL A 26 -1.24 -0.31 -5.16
CA VAL A 26 -0.36 -0.25 -3.99
C VAL A 26 0.97 -0.88 -4.35
N THR A 27 2.06 -0.13 -4.21
CA THR A 27 3.41 -0.60 -4.51
C THR A 27 4.45 0.19 -3.72
N ARG A 28 5.70 -0.28 -3.72
CA ARG A 28 6.81 0.49 -3.13
C ARG A 28 7.05 1.77 -3.92
N LEU A 29 7.29 2.85 -3.19
CA LEU A 29 7.74 4.13 -3.73
C LEU A 29 9.20 4.35 -3.32
N ARG A 30 9.99 4.94 -4.21
CA ARG A 30 11.37 5.33 -3.88
C ARG A 30 11.35 6.48 -2.88
N LEU A 31 12.26 6.46 -1.93
CA LEU A 31 12.39 7.52 -0.92
C LEU A 31 12.83 8.87 -1.52
N ASP A 32 13.48 8.86 -2.69
CA ASP A 32 13.90 10.04 -3.44
C ASP A 32 12.90 10.51 -4.50
N ALA A 33 11.68 9.92 -4.53
CA ALA A 33 10.65 10.27 -5.50
C ALA A 33 10.33 11.77 -5.47
N ALA A 34 10.21 12.38 -6.67
CA ALA A 34 9.92 13.80 -6.81
C ALA A 34 8.43 14.08 -6.59
N LEU A 35 8.08 14.39 -5.35
CA LEU A 35 6.74 14.70 -4.92
C LEU A 35 6.51 16.22 -4.87
N TYR A 36 5.28 16.63 -5.13
CA TYR A 36 4.87 18.04 -5.20
C TYR A 36 3.52 18.23 -4.55
N GLU A 37 3.27 19.45 -4.10
CA GLU A 37 1.93 19.90 -3.73
C GLU A 37 1.00 19.93 -4.95
N PRO A 38 -0.32 19.83 -4.76
CA PRO A 38 -1.28 20.12 -5.81
C PRO A 38 -1.05 21.52 -6.41
N ALA A 39 -1.33 21.67 -7.71
CA ALA A 39 -1.25 22.97 -8.33
C ALA A 39 -2.22 23.96 -7.63
N PRO A 40 -1.80 25.18 -7.34
CA PRO A 40 -2.69 26.18 -6.77
C PRO A 40 -3.86 26.47 -7.74
N PRO A 41 -5.03 26.81 -7.22
CA PRO A 41 -6.16 27.18 -8.05
C PRO A 41 -5.82 28.36 -8.95
N ARG A 42 -6.31 28.33 -10.19
CA ARG A 42 -6.07 29.41 -11.15
C ARG A 42 -6.78 30.68 -10.71
N LYS A 43 -6.06 31.81 -10.68
CA LYS A 43 -6.67 33.11 -10.41
C LYS A 43 -7.53 33.55 -11.59
N PRO A 44 -8.65 34.28 -11.35
CA PRO A 44 -9.42 34.87 -12.43
C PRO A 44 -8.53 35.74 -13.32
N LYS A 45 -8.72 35.69 -14.64
CA LYS A 45 -7.96 36.44 -15.65
C LYS A 45 -6.45 36.12 -15.74
N GLN A 46 -5.99 35.06 -15.12
CA GLN A 46 -4.60 34.62 -15.27
C GLN A 46 -4.33 34.13 -16.70
N ILE A 47 -3.40 34.77 -17.41
CA ILE A 47 -2.96 34.42 -18.75
C ILE A 47 -1.86 33.35 -18.66
N GLY A 48 -1.78 32.47 -19.67
CA GLY A 48 -0.74 31.46 -19.80
C GLY A 48 -1.21 30.04 -19.46
N ARG A 49 -0.30 29.07 -19.61
CA ARG A 49 -0.58 27.64 -19.39
C ARG A 49 -0.81 27.39 -17.89
N PRO A 50 -1.86 26.69 -17.51
CA PRO A 50 -2.07 26.30 -16.09
C PRO A 50 -0.89 25.50 -15.54
N ARG A 51 -0.54 25.75 -14.28
CA ARG A 51 0.49 24.96 -13.60
C ARG A 51 -0.02 23.52 -13.40
N LEU A 52 0.83 22.56 -13.65
CA LEU A 52 0.52 21.14 -13.45
C LEU A 52 0.79 20.67 -12.01
N LYS A 53 1.60 21.41 -11.26
CA LYS A 53 2.07 21.08 -9.92
C LYS A 53 2.33 22.32 -9.08
N GLY A 54 2.30 22.17 -7.78
CA GLY A 54 2.66 23.20 -6.82
C GLY A 54 4.15 23.17 -6.47
N LYS A 55 4.48 23.47 -5.23
CA LYS A 55 5.81 23.46 -4.67
C LYS A 55 6.35 22.03 -4.56
N ARG A 56 7.67 21.86 -4.73
CA ARG A 56 8.33 20.57 -4.50
C ARG A 56 8.35 20.28 -3.00
N LEU A 57 7.95 19.08 -2.63
CA LEU A 57 8.03 18.58 -1.27
C LEU A 57 9.44 18.06 -0.97
N PRO A 58 9.85 17.97 0.29
CA PRO A 58 11.05 17.24 0.70
C PRO A 58 11.02 15.80 0.19
N THR A 59 12.16 15.17 0.07
CA THR A 59 12.22 13.74 -0.24
C THR A 59 11.65 12.94 0.94
N LEU A 60 11.09 11.77 0.68
CA LEU A 60 10.56 10.92 1.74
C LEU A 60 11.66 10.42 2.69
N ALA A 61 12.91 10.35 2.22
CA ALA A 61 14.06 10.12 3.09
C ALA A 61 14.22 11.26 4.11
N ALA A 62 14.22 12.51 3.64
CA ALA A 62 14.32 13.68 4.53
C ALA A 62 13.12 13.78 5.48
N VAL A 63 11.92 13.39 5.03
CA VAL A 63 10.73 13.34 5.89
C VAL A 63 10.88 12.25 6.96
N ALA A 64 11.47 11.10 6.63
CA ALA A 64 11.67 10.01 7.60
C ALA A 64 12.69 10.38 8.69
N ASP A 65 13.66 11.24 8.36
CA ASP A 65 14.71 11.73 9.28
C ASP A 65 14.29 12.98 10.06
N ASP A 66 13.13 13.58 9.72
CA ASP A 66 12.64 14.79 10.39
C ASP A 66 12.09 14.44 11.78
N PRO A 67 12.68 15.00 12.87
CA PRO A 67 12.19 14.76 14.23
C PRO A 67 10.79 15.33 14.50
N GLY A 68 10.33 16.26 13.67
CA GLY A 68 8.99 16.86 13.77
C GLY A 68 7.87 16.00 13.17
N ILE A 69 8.19 14.88 12.51
CA ILE A 69 7.15 14.04 11.92
C ILE A 69 6.39 13.23 12.97
N ILE A 70 5.07 13.21 12.84
CA ILE A 70 4.20 12.43 13.72
C ILE A 70 4.10 11.02 13.17
N TRP A 71 4.58 10.06 13.95
CA TRP A 71 4.47 8.63 13.66
C TRP A 71 3.29 8.04 14.42
N THR A 72 2.44 7.28 13.70
CA THR A 72 1.28 6.60 14.28
C THR A 72 1.54 5.10 14.30
N PRO A 73 1.42 4.43 15.46
CA PRO A 73 1.57 2.98 15.54
C PRO A 73 0.39 2.29 14.85
N VAL A 74 0.67 1.26 14.07
CA VAL A 74 -0.31 0.44 13.35
C VAL A 74 0.02 -1.03 13.57
N ALA A 75 -0.93 -1.79 14.08
CA ALA A 75 -0.83 -3.24 14.18
C ALA A 75 -1.18 -3.89 12.83
N VAL A 76 -0.29 -4.72 12.33
CA VAL A 76 -0.48 -5.52 11.11
C VAL A 76 -0.58 -6.98 11.51
N ALA A 77 -1.76 -7.57 11.32
CA ALA A 77 -2.12 -8.89 11.85
C ALA A 77 -1.22 -10.05 11.37
N ASP A 78 -0.65 -9.94 10.18
CA ASP A 78 0.18 -10.98 9.59
C ASP A 78 1.33 -10.35 8.80
N TRP A 79 2.40 -10.00 9.51
CA TRP A 79 3.59 -9.41 8.91
C TRP A 79 4.46 -10.48 8.24
N TYR A 80 4.28 -10.68 6.94
CA TYR A 80 5.04 -11.64 6.13
C TYR A 80 5.04 -13.08 6.68
N GLY A 81 3.90 -13.53 7.23
CA GLY A 81 3.76 -14.86 7.80
C GLY A 81 4.38 -15.05 9.20
N LYS A 82 4.86 -13.97 9.83
CA LYS A 82 5.49 -13.99 11.17
C LYS A 82 4.54 -13.61 12.31
N GLY A 83 3.24 -13.50 12.03
CA GLY A 83 2.24 -13.06 13.00
C GLY A 83 2.06 -11.55 13.06
N GLU A 84 1.41 -11.08 14.12
CA GLU A 84 1.14 -9.66 14.32
C GLU A 84 2.43 -8.89 14.59
N ARG A 85 2.54 -7.71 13.95
CA ARG A 85 3.62 -6.77 14.18
C ARG A 85 3.10 -5.34 14.26
N ILE A 86 3.61 -4.59 15.23
CA ILE A 86 3.39 -3.15 15.32
C ILE A 86 4.49 -2.44 14.53
N VAL A 87 4.08 -1.59 13.59
CA VAL A 87 4.95 -0.71 12.83
C VAL A 87 4.48 0.72 13.00
N GLU A 88 5.36 1.68 12.78
CA GLU A 88 5.01 3.08 12.82
C GLU A 88 4.87 3.63 11.40
N VAL A 89 3.83 4.43 11.19
CA VAL A 89 3.52 5.00 9.88
C VAL A 89 3.35 6.51 9.93
N ALA A 90 3.79 7.17 8.86
CA ALA A 90 3.43 8.55 8.54
C ALA A 90 2.88 8.60 7.12
N SER A 91 1.87 9.42 6.86
CA SER A 91 1.20 9.43 5.55
C SER A 91 0.67 10.81 5.21
N ALA A 92 0.78 11.15 3.92
CA ALA A 92 0.10 12.30 3.35
C ALA A 92 -0.20 12.08 1.86
N THR A 93 -0.92 13.02 1.26
CA THR A 93 -1.19 13.02 -0.18
C THR A 93 -0.20 13.95 -0.89
N ALA A 94 0.17 13.59 -2.11
CA ALA A 94 1.07 14.38 -2.95
C ALA A 94 0.79 14.14 -4.42
N LEU A 95 1.40 14.96 -5.27
CA LEU A 95 1.48 14.74 -6.71
C LEU A 95 2.86 14.18 -7.05
N TRP A 96 2.89 13.01 -7.66
CA TRP A 96 4.10 12.49 -8.26
C TRP A 96 4.23 12.99 -9.69
N TYR A 97 5.32 13.67 -9.98
CA TYR A 97 5.53 14.29 -11.29
C TYR A 97 6.96 14.07 -11.78
N HIS A 98 7.07 13.75 -13.04
CA HIS A 98 8.32 13.75 -13.80
C HIS A 98 8.11 14.54 -15.09
N THR A 99 9.14 15.27 -15.54
CA THR A 99 9.09 16.09 -16.76
C THR A 99 8.66 15.25 -17.97
N GLY A 100 7.72 15.79 -18.73
CA GLY A 100 7.16 15.11 -19.92
C GLY A 100 6.06 14.08 -19.63
N LEU A 101 5.71 13.83 -18.35
CA LEU A 101 4.68 12.89 -17.96
C LEU A 101 3.51 13.60 -17.25
N PRO A 102 2.29 13.05 -17.31
CA PRO A 102 1.17 13.60 -16.56
C PRO A 102 1.40 13.44 -15.06
N PRO A 103 0.97 14.43 -14.24
CA PRO A 103 1.05 14.31 -12.79
C PRO A 103 0.09 13.24 -12.28
N VAL A 104 0.54 12.41 -11.34
CA VAL A 104 -0.25 11.36 -10.71
C VAL A 104 -0.45 11.70 -9.24
N PRO A 105 -1.69 12.01 -8.81
CA PRO A 105 -1.97 12.15 -7.39
C PRO A 105 -1.89 10.78 -6.72
N LEU A 106 -1.27 10.74 -5.55
CA LEU A 106 -1.09 9.55 -4.76
C LEU A 106 -1.13 9.89 -3.26
N ARG A 107 -1.41 8.88 -2.46
CA ARG A 107 -1.11 8.86 -1.03
C ARG A 107 0.18 8.09 -0.85
N TRP A 108 1.16 8.67 -0.16
CA TRP A 108 2.34 7.97 0.29
C TRP A 108 2.18 7.53 1.75
N VAL A 109 2.78 6.41 2.09
CA VAL A 109 2.87 5.90 3.45
C VAL A 109 4.32 5.54 3.72
N LEU A 110 4.95 6.28 4.63
CA LEU A 110 6.24 5.88 5.21
C LEU A 110 5.97 4.85 6.30
N VAL A 111 6.79 3.84 6.33
CA VAL A 111 6.74 2.76 7.30
C VAL A 111 8.11 2.59 7.91
N ARG A 112 8.21 2.62 9.22
CA ARG A 112 9.43 2.26 9.96
C ARG A 112 9.12 1.23 11.03
N ASP A 113 10.15 0.49 11.38
CA ASP A 113 10.10 -0.43 12.49
C ASP A 113 10.61 0.24 13.76
N PRO A 114 9.83 0.31 14.84
CA PRO A 114 10.29 0.88 16.10
C PRO A 114 11.44 0.08 16.72
N GLN A 115 11.60 -1.21 16.34
CA GLN A 115 12.69 -2.07 16.79
C GLN A 115 13.95 -2.01 15.89
N GLY A 116 13.86 -1.32 14.75
CA GLY A 116 14.99 -1.14 13.83
C GLY A 116 15.39 -2.37 13.02
N GLU A 117 14.55 -3.42 12.95
CA GLU A 117 14.86 -4.64 12.18
C GLU A 117 14.87 -4.42 10.66
N PHE A 118 14.21 -3.38 10.18
CA PHE A 118 14.27 -3.01 8.76
C PHE A 118 14.35 -1.49 8.57
N ALA A 119 15.01 -1.09 7.48
CA ALA A 119 15.13 0.31 7.10
C ALA A 119 13.76 0.90 6.72
N PRO A 120 13.54 2.22 6.93
CA PRO A 120 12.32 2.89 6.53
C PRO A 120 11.98 2.65 5.06
N GLN A 121 10.72 2.41 4.78
CA GLN A 121 10.22 2.14 3.44
C GLN A 121 9.06 3.07 3.12
N ALA A 122 8.90 3.40 1.84
CA ALA A 122 7.75 4.15 1.38
C ALA A 122 6.86 3.29 0.48
N LEU A 123 5.56 3.42 0.68
CA LEU A 123 4.53 2.86 -0.19
C LEU A 123 3.78 3.98 -0.89
N LEU A 124 3.27 3.72 -2.06
CA LEU A 124 2.29 4.56 -2.74
C LEU A 124 0.95 3.84 -2.85
N CYS A 125 -0.11 4.62 -2.78
CA CYS A 125 -1.46 4.19 -3.09
C CYS A 125 -2.11 5.24 -4.01
N THR A 126 -2.78 4.79 -5.08
CA THR A 126 -3.52 5.69 -5.99
C THR A 126 -4.89 6.09 -5.46
N ASP A 127 -5.40 5.40 -4.46
CA ASP A 127 -6.58 5.80 -3.70
C ASP A 127 -6.16 6.77 -2.59
N LEU A 128 -6.54 8.04 -2.74
CA LEU A 128 -6.17 9.09 -1.80
C LEU A 128 -6.92 9.00 -0.46
N GLY A 129 -8.08 8.35 -0.45
CA GLY A 129 -8.91 8.15 0.72
C GLY A 129 -8.57 6.91 1.54
N ALA A 130 -7.71 6.01 1.01
CA ALA A 130 -7.39 4.78 1.70
C ALA A 130 -6.60 5.02 2.99
N GLU A 131 -7.03 4.41 4.08
CA GLU A 131 -6.34 4.46 5.37
C GLU A 131 -4.96 3.81 5.32
N PRO A 132 -3.93 4.36 5.99
CA PRO A 132 -2.58 3.82 6.00
C PRO A 132 -2.50 2.35 6.43
N ALA A 133 -3.25 1.96 7.45
CA ALA A 133 -3.33 0.57 7.92
C ALA A 133 -3.85 -0.38 6.84
N ARG A 134 -4.84 0.06 6.07
CA ARG A 134 -5.39 -0.70 4.96
C ARG A 134 -4.41 -0.82 3.79
N ILE A 135 -3.67 0.24 3.49
CA ILE A 135 -2.62 0.22 2.47
C ILE A 135 -1.53 -0.78 2.85
N LEU A 136 -1.11 -0.79 4.12
CA LEU A 136 -0.16 -1.77 4.64
C LEU A 136 -0.68 -3.20 4.53
N SER A 137 -1.91 -3.47 4.97
CA SER A 137 -2.49 -4.80 4.86
C SER A 137 -2.55 -5.29 3.42
N TRP A 138 -2.92 -4.44 2.47
CA TRP A 138 -2.87 -4.77 1.05
C TRP A 138 -1.45 -5.05 0.56
N PHE A 139 -0.47 -4.28 1.01
CA PHE A 139 0.93 -4.50 0.61
C PHE A 139 1.47 -5.83 1.11
N VAL A 140 1.18 -6.19 2.35
CA VAL A 140 1.61 -7.46 2.95
C VAL A 140 0.90 -8.67 2.31
N LEU A 141 -0.37 -8.53 1.89
CA LEU A 141 -1.09 -9.59 1.16
C LEU A 141 -0.37 -10.05 -0.12
N ARG A 142 0.46 -9.21 -0.74
CA ARG A 142 1.28 -9.61 -1.89
C ARG A 142 2.21 -10.77 -1.57
N TRP A 143 2.76 -10.80 -0.37
CA TRP A 143 3.63 -11.88 0.09
C TRP A 143 2.93 -13.24 0.09
N LYS A 144 1.65 -13.27 0.41
CA LYS A 144 0.86 -14.52 0.37
C LYS A 144 0.79 -15.11 -1.04
N MET A 145 0.75 -14.28 -2.07
CA MET A 145 0.84 -14.76 -3.46
C MET A 145 2.22 -15.36 -3.77
N GLU A 146 3.29 -14.73 -3.33
CA GLU A 146 4.65 -15.25 -3.53
C GLU A 146 4.82 -16.61 -2.84
N VAL A 147 4.36 -16.73 -1.59
CA VAL A 147 4.34 -18.01 -0.85
C VAL A 147 3.49 -19.05 -1.58
N THR A 148 2.31 -18.66 -2.08
CA THR A 148 1.43 -19.58 -2.84
C THR A 148 2.12 -20.09 -4.10
N PHE A 149 2.80 -19.23 -4.86
CA PHE A 149 3.57 -19.67 -6.03
C PHE A 149 4.75 -20.55 -5.65
N GLN A 150 5.45 -20.23 -4.56
CA GLN A 150 6.54 -21.06 -4.05
C GLN A 150 6.06 -22.44 -3.66
N GLU A 151 4.95 -22.56 -2.96
CA GLU A 151 4.32 -23.82 -2.57
C GLU A 151 3.82 -24.59 -3.80
N ALA A 152 3.20 -23.90 -4.77
CA ALA A 152 2.78 -24.51 -6.01
C ALA A 152 3.96 -25.07 -6.82
N ARG A 153 5.09 -24.36 -6.88
CA ARG A 153 6.32 -24.88 -7.51
C ARG A 153 6.87 -26.09 -6.77
N ARG A 154 6.95 -26.00 -5.44
CA ARG A 154 7.56 -27.05 -4.61
C ARG A 154 6.75 -28.32 -4.57
N HIS A 155 5.43 -28.22 -4.47
CA HIS A 155 4.56 -29.37 -4.21
C HIS A 155 3.73 -29.82 -5.40
N LEU A 156 3.46 -28.94 -6.37
CA LEU A 156 2.66 -29.26 -7.55
C LEU A 156 3.46 -29.28 -8.86
N GLY A 157 4.76 -28.97 -8.80
CA GLY A 157 5.61 -28.95 -9.97
C GLY A 157 5.23 -27.89 -11.02
N VAL A 158 4.60 -26.78 -10.60
CA VAL A 158 4.36 -25.66 -11.48
C VAL A 158 5.70 -25.12 -11.98
N GLU A 159 5.83 -24.83 -13.28
CA GLU A 159 7.07 -24.46 -13.99
C GLU A 159 8.11 -25.58 -14.18
N THR A 160 7.97 -26.73 -13.54
CA THR A 160 8.86 -27.90 -13.76
C THR A 160 8.25 -28.96 -14.66
N GLN A 161 7.10 -28.67 -15.25
CA GLN A 161 6.33 -29.56 -16.09
C GLN A 161 7.10 -29.86 -17.38
N ARG A 162 7.41 -31.13 -17.62
CA ARG A 162 8.04 -31.62 -18.85
C ARG A 162 6.98 -31.97 -19.91
N GLN A 163 6.10 -31.01 -20.21
CA GLN A 163 5.06 -31.22 -21.20
C GLN A 163 5.48 -30.64 -22.54
N TRP A 164 5.30 -31.42 -23.60
CA TRP A 164 5.78 -31.09 -24.94
C TRP A 164 4.72 -30.49 -25.85
N SER A 165 3.43 -30.63 -25.49
CA SER A 165 2.37 -30.07 -26.30
C SER A 165 1.85 -28.74 -25.69
N GLU A 166 1.66 -27.76 -26.55
CA GLU A 166 1.10 -26.43 -26.12
C GLU A 166 -0.26 -26.60 -25.43
N LEU A 167 -1.09 -27.51 -25.90
CA LEU A 167 -2.40 -27.81 -25.32
C LEU A 167 -2.30 -28.37 -23.91
N ALA A 168 -1.33 -29.23 -23.64
CA ALA A 168 -1.08 -29.78 -22.31
C ALA A 168 -0.61 -28.67 -21.35
N ILE A 169 0.31 -27.82 -21.77
CA ILE A 169 0.80 -26.67 -20.98
C ILE A 169 -0.36 -25.74 -20.63
N ARG A 170 -1.18 -25.37 -21.61
CA ARG A 170 -2.34 -24.48 -21.41
C ARG A 170 -3.39 -25.03 -20.44
N ARG A 171 -3.52 -26.36 -20.33
CA ARG A 171 -4.51 -27.00 -19.43
C ARG A 171 -3.95 -27.32 -18.06
N THR A 172 -2.71 -27.75 -17.98
CA THR A 172 -2.13 -28.24 -16.72
C THR A 172 -1.82 -27.12 -15.75
N THR A 173 -1.20 -26.01 -16.19
CA THR A 173 -0.88 -24.89 -15.31
C THR A 173 -2.11 -24.29 -14.65
N PRO A 174 -3.21 -23.95 -15.38
CA PRO A 174 -4.43 -23.48 -14.74
C PRO A 174 -5.06 -24.50 -13.79
N ALA A 175 -5.04 -25.80 -14.13
CA ALA A 175 -5.59 -26.86 -13.28
C ALA A 175 -4.81 -26.99 -11.95
N LEU A 176 -3.48 -26.95 -12.00
CA LEU A 176 -2.64 -26.97 -10.81
C LEU A 176 -2.86 -25.74 -9.92
N LEU A 177 -2.92 -24.54 -10.51
CA LEU A 177 -3.22 -23.31 -9.76
C LEU A 177 -4.66 -23.34 -9.20
N GLY A 178 -5.64 -23.86 -9.94
CA GLY A 178 -7.02 -24.07 -9.47
C GLY A 178 -7.06 -24.96 -8.24
N SER A 179 -6.31 -26.05 -8.21
CA SER A 179 -6.25 -26.96 -7.04
C SER A 179 -5.69 -26.30 -5.78
N VAL A 180 -4.81 -25.32 -5.92
CA VAL A 180 -4.32 -24.49 -4.79
C VAL A 180 -5.43 -23.58 -4.28
N LEU A 181 -6.18 -22.96 -5.18
CA LEU A 181 -7.30 -22.07 -4.81
C LEU A 181 -8.40 -22.83 -4.09
N ASP A 182 -8.76 -24.03 -4.56
CA ASP A 182 -9.76 -24.88 -3.90
C ASP A 182 -9.34 -25.29 -2.49
N ARG A 183 -8.08 -25.62 -2.26
CA ARG A 183 -7.57 -25.92 -0.92
C ARG A 183 -7.62 -24.71 0.01
N HIS A 184 -7.40 -23.52 -0.51
CA HIS A 184 -7.54 -22.29 0.27
C HIS A 184 -9.00 -21.91 0.54
N ALA A 185 -9.89 -22.16 -0.41
CA ALA A 185 -11.32 -21.92 -0.25
C ALA A 185 -11.98 -22.87 0.78
N LEU A 186 -11.47 -24.12 0.87
CA LEU A 186 -11.93 -25.14 1.81
C LEU A 186 -11.34 -25.00 3.23
N ARG A 187 -10.36 -24.14 3.45
CA ARG A 187 -9.91 -23.82 4.81
C ARG A 187 -10.94 -22.92 5.47
N PRO A 188 -11.56 -23.31 6.62
CA PRO A 188 -12.44 -22.43 7.36
C PRO A 188 -11.66 -21.14 7.67
N SER A 189 -12.28 -20.00 7.36
CA SER A 189 -11.73 -18.69 7.67
C SER A 189 -11.64 -18.54 9.18
N THR A 190 -10.47 -18.74 9.76
CA THR A 190 -10.18 -18.42 11.16
C THR A 190 -10.03 -16.91 11.39
N ASN A 191 -10.30 -16.08 10.38
CA ASN A 191 -10.27 -14.63 10.46
C ASN A 191 -11.64 -14.03 10.74
N GLY A 192 -12.45 -14.70 11.56
CA GLY A 192 -13.66 -14.17 12.17
C GLY A 192 -13.43 -13.61 13.57
N ALA A 193 -12.24 -13.07 13.87
CA ALA A 193 -11.99 -12.32 15.10
C ALA A 193 -11.93 -10.83 14.77
N GLY A 194 -13.10 -10.21 14.80
CA GLY A 194 -13.47 -8.96 15.39
C GLY A 194 -12.43 -7.85 15.34
N LEU A 195 -12.71 -6.86 14.50
CA LEU A 195 -12.46 -5.49 14.89
C LEU A 195 -13.15 -5.29 16.25
N ARG A 196 -12.43 -5.50 17.33
CA ARG A 196 -12.91 -5.08 18.65
C ARG A 196 -12.66 -3.57 18.70
N ASP A 197 -13.75 -2.82 18.63
CA ASP A 197 -13.77 -1.43 19.04
C ASP A 197 -13.16 -1.35 20.44
N ALA A 198 -12.11 -0.54 20.59
CA ALA A 198 -11.60 -0.19 21.90
C ALA A 198 -12.71 0.56 22.64
N PRO A 199 -13.00 0.23 23.91
CA PRO A 199 -14.02 0.95 24.66
C PRO A 199 -13.56 2.39 24.84
N ALA A 200 -14.41 3.33 24.42
CA ALA A 200 -14.29 4.73 24.72
C ALA A 200 -14.17 4.89 26.27
N GLY A 201 -13.02 5.37 26.71
CA GLY A 201 -12.79 5.67 28.11
C GLY A 201 -13.79 6.68 28.61
N GLY A 202 -14.74 6.22 29.44
CA GLY A 202 -15.70 7.04 30.13
C GLY A 202 -14.95 7.98 31.08
N VAL A 203 -15.06 9.28 30.83
CA VAL A 203 -14.68 10.32 31.76
C VAL A 203 -15.66 10.26 32.93
N VAL A 204 -15.18 9.80 34.10
CA VAL A 204 -15.90 9.89 35.36
C VAL A 204 -15.82 11.37 35.80
N PRO A 205 -16.95 12.07 36.02
CA PRO A 205 -16.93 13.40 36.60
C PRO A 205 -16.55 13.30 38.07
N GLN A 206 -15.46 13.97 38.47
CA GLN A 206 -15.09 14.16 39.86
C GLN A 206 -16.02 15.26 40.44
N SER A 207 -16.71 14.93 41.51
CA SER A 207 -17.46 15.87 42.34
C SER A 207 -16.50 16.82 43.07
N PRO A 208 -16.87 18.09 43.27
CA PRO A 208 -16.04 19.02 44.02
C PRO A 208 -16.02 18.69 45.52
N PRO A 209 -14.93 19.00 46.24
CA PRO A 209 -14.86 18.80 47.68
C PRO A 209 -15.69 19.88 48.40
N ASP A 210 -16.51 19.42 49.33
CA ASP A 210 -17.24 20.29 50.28
C ASP A 210 -16.26 21.08 51.15
N LEU A 211 -16.51 22.41 51.17
CA LEU A 211 -15.94 23.32 52.14
C LEU A 211 -16.68 23.22 53.47
N LEU A 212 -15.98 22.86 54.54
CA LEU A 212 -16.16 23.30 55.88
C LEU A 212 -14.82 23.54 56.55
#